data_2d24b00345cf50f8c4ad0b271e9d6676
#
_entry.id   2d24b00345cf50f8c4ad0b271e9d6676
#
_cell.length_a   1.000
_cell.length_b   1.000
_cell.length_c   1.000
_cell.angle_alpha   90.00
_cell.angle_beta   90.00
_cell.angle_gamma   90.00
#
_symmetry.space_group_name_H-M   'P 1'
#
loop_
_entity.id
_entity.type
_entity.pdbx_description
1 polymer ?
#
loop_
_entity_poly.entity_id
_entity_poly.type
_entity_poly.pdbx_seq_one_letter_code
_entity_poly.pdbx_strand_id
1 'polypeptide(L)'
;YAMTGWRVGWLVAPEPVAKAAAKLQGHMTSNVANVPQRAAIAAVGGDLDAVYAMREAFDVRRKAIVAALNAIDGVHCPTPTGAFYAFADVSGLLNRPLGANGSVATSSAELAAMLLDEAHVAAVPGEAFGAPGYLRFSYALADDQLAEGMRRFQAWVG
;
A
#
# COMPACT_ATOMS: atom_id res chain seq x y z
N TYR A 1 -12.06 -3.04 -8.61
CA TYR A 1 -12.50 -2.26 -9.79
C TYR A 1 -11.44 -1.26 -10.28
N ALA A 2 -10.31 -1.07 -9.58
CA ALA A 2 -9.30 -0.02 -9.87
C ALA A 2 -9.93 1.39 -10.01
N MET A 3 -10.94 1.69 -9.21
CA MET A 3 -11.78 2.90 -9.30
C MET A 3 -11.58 3.86 -8.12
N THR A 4 -10.44 3.83 -7.44
CA THR A 4 -10.21 4.67 -6.25
C THR A 4 -10.32 6.17 -6.53
N GLY A 5 -9.96 6.62 -7.73
CA GLY A 5 -10.10 8.01 -8.19
C GLY A 5 -11.55 8.49 -8.33
N TRP A 6 -12.51 7.60 -8.48
CA TRP A 6 -13.92 7.94 -8.58
C TRP A 6 -14.56 8.34 -7.25
N ARG A 7 -13.86 8.13 -6.13
CA ARG A 7 -14.26 8.58 -4.79
C ARG A 7 -15.67 8.13 -4.39
N VAL A 8 -16.03 6.88 -4.63
CA VAL A 8 -17.30 6.25 -4.24
C VAL A 8 -17.03 5.18 -3.20
N GLY A 9 -17.82 5.16 -2.15
CA GLY A 9 -17.88 4.11 -1.15
C GLY A 9 -19.29 4.00 -0.60
N TRP A 10 -19.57 2.94 0.12
CA TRP A 10 -20.87 2.74 0.79
C TRP A 10 -20.69 2.15 2.16
N LEU A 11 -21.63 2.41 3.03
CA LEU A 11 -21.72 1.85 4.36
C LEU A 11 -22.92 0.91 4.44
N VAL A 12 -22.69 -0.32 4.86
CA VAL A 12 -23.75 -1.26 5.25
C VAL A 12 -23.74 -1.35 6.78
N ALA A 13 -24.81 -0.93 7.42
CA ALA A 13 -24.89 -0.84 8.86
C ALA A 13 -26.37 -0.93 9.32
N PRO A 14 -26.63 -1.20 10.63
CA PRO A 14 -27.98 -1.04 11.18
C PRO A 14 -28.55 0.34 10.91
N GLU A 15 -29.86 0.41 10.71
CA GLU A 15 -30.56 1.63 10.26
C GLU A 15 -30.21 2.90 11.09
N PRO A 16 -30.15 2.87 12.45
CA PRO A 16 -29.79 4.06 13.23
C PRO A 16 -28.39 4.59 12.89
N VAL A 17 -27.42 3.67 12.64
CA VAL A 17 -26.03 4.02 12.29
C VAL A 17 -25.98 4.58 10.88
N ALA A 18 -26.66 3.94 9.92
CA ALA A 18 -26.75 4.41 8.53
C ALA A 18 -27.37 5.82 8.47
N LYS A 19 -28.45 6.09 9.21
CA LYS A 19 -29.09 7.41 9.30
C LYS A 19 -28.15 8.48 9.90
N ALA A 20 -27.43 8.15 10.98
CA ALA A 20 -26.47 9.06 11.60
C ALA A 20 -25.30 9.38 10.64
N ALA A 21 -24.77 8.37 9.96
CA ALA A 21 -23.71 8.54 8.95
C ALA A 21 -24.19 9.40 7.77
N ALA A 22 -25.38 9.17 7.25
CA ALA A 22 -25.96 9.97 6.17
C ALA A 22 -26.16 11.45 6.59
N LYS A 23 -26.61 11.70 7.80
CA LYS A 23 -26.73 13.07 8.35
C LYS A 23 -25.35 13.74 8.44
N LEU A 24 -24.35 13.05 8.98
CA LEU A 24 -22.99 13.58 9.10
C LEU A 24 -22.41 13.87 7.71
N GLN A 25 -22.52 12.92 6.77
CA GLN A 25 -22.09 13.08 5.38
C GLN A 25 -22.71 14.31 4.73
N GLY A 26 -24.02 14.51 4.92
CA GLY A 26 -24.75 15.65 4.36
C GLY A 26 -24.21 17.00 4.84
N HIS A 27 -23.72 17.08 6.09
CA HIS A 27 -23.11 18.29 6.64
C HIS A 27 -21.64 18.48 6.27
N MET A 28 -20.89 17.39 6.04
CA MET A 28 -19.45 17.46 5.73
C MET A 28 -19.17 17.68 4.24
N THR A 29 -19.76 16.85 3.38
CA THR A 29 -19.42 16.81 1.95
C THR A 29 -20.65 16.73 1.03
N SER A 30 -21.84 16.87 1.58
CA SER A 30 -23.14 16.69 0.92
C SER A 30 -23.35 15.25 0.44
N ASN A 31 -23.02 14.95 -0.80
CA ASN A 31 -23.18 13.61 -1.39
C ASN A 31 -22.09 13.35 -2.43
N VAL A 32 -21.96 12.10 -2.82
CA VAL A 32 -21.10 11.70 -3.93
C VAL A 32 -21.65 12.30 -5.23
N ALA A 33 -20.77 12.82 -6.09
CA ALA A 33 -21.17 13.35 -7.39
C ALA A 33 -21.91 12.30 -8.26
N ASN A 34 -22.83 12.74 -9.10
CA ASN A 34 -23.69 11.84 -9.88
C ASN A 34 -22.90 10.96 -10.87
N VAL A 35 -21.85 11.51 -11.50
CA VAL A 35 -21.05 10.76 -12.48
C VAL A 35 -20.34 9.56 -11.83
N PRO A 36 -19.62 9.69 -10.71
CA PRO A 36 -19.10 8.56 -9.95
C PRO A 36 -20.15 7.54 -9.52
N GLN A 37 -21.34 7.98 -9.10
CA GLN A 37 -22.43 7.06 -8.74
C GLN A 37 -22.87 6.20 -9.94
N ARG A 38 -23.00 6.80 -11.12
CA ARG A 38 -23.35 6.07 -12.36
C ARG A 38 -22.24 5.09 -12.75
N ALA A 39 -20.98 5.50 -12.62
CA ALA A 39 -19.84 4.62 -12.87
C ALA A 39 -19.81 3.43 -11.88
N ALA A 40 -20.11 3.66 -10.60
CA ALA A 40 -20.21 2.59 -9.60
C ALA A 40 -21.34 1.60 -9.92
N ILE A 41 -22.51 2.08 -10.35
CA ILE A 41 -23.63 1.22 -10.76
C ILE A 41 -23.21 0.32 -11.93
N ALA A 42 -22.55 0.88 -12.94
CA ALA A 42 -22.07 0.12 -14.09
C ALA A 42 -21.00 -0.92 -13.66
N ALA A 43 -20.11 -0.54 -12.76
CA ALA A 43 -19.05 -1.44 -12.28
C ALA A 43 -19.60 -2.63 -11.48
N VAL A 44 -20.54 -2.38 -10.55
CA VAL A 44 -21.11 -3.48 -9.70
C VAL A 44 -22.13 -4.33 -10.44
N GLY A 45 -22.82 -3.76 -11.43
CA GLY A 45 -23.84 -4.47 -12.23
C GLY A 45 -23.33 -5.08 -13.51
N GLY A 46 -22.06 -4.85 -13.86
CA GLY A 46 -21.44 -5.33 -15.09
C GLY A 46 -20.71 -6.66 -14.94
N ASP A 47 -20.00 -7.02 -15.98
CA ASP A 47 -19.10 -8.17 -16.00
C ASP A 47 -17.90 -7.94 -15.06
N LEU A 48 -17.49 -8.99 -14.35
CA LEU A 48 -16.40 -8.97 -13.39
C LEU A 48 -15.09 -9.61 -13.89
N ASP A 49 -15.02 -10.04 -15.15
CA ASP A 49 -13.85 -10.73 -15.69
C ASP A 49 -12.57 -9.90 -15.55
N ALA A 50 -12.63 -8.60 -15.83
CA ALA A 50 -11.50 -7.69 -15.63
C ALA A 50 -11.09 -7.58 -14.15
N VAL A 51 -12.05 -7.63 -13.22
CA VAL A 51 -11.79 -7.61 -11.77
C VAL A 51 -11.08 -8.88 -11.33
N TYR A 52 -11.50 -10.03 -11.84
CA TYR A 52 -10.86 -11.31 -11.56
C TYR A 52 -9.45 -11.39 -12.12
N ALA A 53 -9.25 -10.95 -13.35
CA ALA A 53 -7.92 -10.88 -13.97
C ALA A 53 -6.97 -9.95 -13.17
N MET A 54 -7.44 -8.78 -12.77
CA MET A 54 -6.66 -7.88 -11.89
C MET A 54 -6.34 -8.52 -10.54
N ARG A 55 -7.29 -9.21 -9.91
CA ARG A 55 -7.07 -9.90 -8.64
C ARG A 55 -5.99 -10.96 -8.74
N GLU A 56 -5.98 -11.72 -9.82
CA GLU A 56 -4.94 -12.74 -10.07
C GLU A 56 -3.57 -12.09 -10.25
N ALA A 57 -3.46 -11.03 -11.04
CA ALA A 57 -2.23 -10.28 -11.21
C ALA A 57 -1.71 -9.70 -9.88
N PHE A 58 -2.61 -9.15 -9.07
CA PHE A 58 -2.26 -8.64 -7.74
C PHE A 58 -1.85 -9.75 -6.76
N ASP A 59 -2.41 -10.94 -6.84
CA ASP A 59 -2.01 -12.07 -6.00
C ASP A 59 -0.59 -12.55 -6.33
N VAL A 60 -0.22 -12.56 -7.62
CA VAL A 60 1.16 -12.85 -8.05
C VAL A 60 2.12 -11.82 -7.47
N ARG A 61 1.83 -10.52 -7.64
CA ARG A 61 2.65 -9.42 -7.12
C ARG A 61 2.75 -9.43 -5.59
N ARG A 62 1.65 -9.71 -4.90
CA ARG A 62 1.61 -9.86 -3.45
C ARG A 62 2.59 -10.92 -2.95
N LYS A 63 2.57 -12.10 -3.58
CA LYS A 63 3.50 -13.19 -3.25
C LYS A 63 4.95 -12.80 -3.53
N ALA A 64 5.19 -12.18 -4.68
CA ALA A 64 6.53 -11.75 -5.09
C ALA A 64 7.13 -10.72 -4.13
N ILE A 65 6.38 -9.66 -3.78
CA ILE A 65 6.90 -8.61 -2.88
C ILE A 65 7.14 -9.15 -1.48
N VAL A 66 6.25 -10.00 -0.94
CA VAL A 66 6.42 -10.59 0.40
C VAL A 66 7.67 -11.48 0.43
N ALA A 67 7.87 -12.30 -0.60
CA ALA A 67 9.07 -13.14 -0.70
C ALA A 67 10.33 -12.30 -0.80
N ALA A 68 10.33 -11.23 -1.62
CA ALA A 68 11.48 -10.35 -1.80
C ALA A 68 11.82 -9.58 -0.52
N LEU A 69 10.82 -9.05 0.20
CA LEU A 69 11.02 -8.35 1.48
C LEU A 69 11.58 -9.29 2.55
N ASN A 70 11.02 -10.49 2.69
CA ASN A 70 11.49 -11.47 3.68
C ASN A 70 12.87 -12.10 3.33
N ALA A 71 13.38 -11.86 2.13
CA ALA A 71 14.74 -12.26 1.76
C ALA A 71 15.79 -11.23 2.21
N ILE A 72 15.39 -10.06 2.70
CA ILE A 72 16.28 -9.02 3.20
C ILE A 72 16.51 -9.26 4.71
N ASP A 73 17.77 -9.41 5.12
CA ASP A 73 18.11 -9.56 6.54
C ASP A 73 17.69 -8.34 7.36
N GLY A 74 16.95 -8.60 8.44
CA GLY A 74 16.39 -7.56 9.31
C GLY A 74 15.02 -7.00 8.84
N VAL A 75 14.41 -7.58 7.81
CA VAL A 75 13.06 -7.23 7.35
C VAL A 75 12.11 -8.40 7.57
N HIS A 76 10.92 -8.11 8.09
CA HIS A 76 9.84 -9.09 8.22
C HIS A 76 8.53 -8.54 7.68
N CYS A 77 7.97 -9.18 6.68
CA CYS A 77 6.71 -8.80 6.07
C CYS A 77 5.66 -9.92 6.22
N PRO A 78 4.61 -9.73 7.02
CA PRO A 78 3.49 -10.66 7.06
C PRO A 78 2.77 -10.66 5.71
N THR A 79 2.17 -11.79 5.35
CA THR A 79 1.41 -11.90 4.11
C THR A 79 0.12 -11.07 4.20
N PRO A 80 -0.06 -10.02 3.39
CA PRO A 80 -1.29 -9.23 3.38
C PRO A 80 -2.48 -10.08 2.91
N THR A 81 -3.64 -9.87 3.53
CA THR A 81 -4.89 -10.55 3.17
C THR A 81 -5.79 -9.71 2.26
N GLY A 82 -5.43 -8.45 2.00
CA GLY A 82 -6.19 -7.53 1.16
C GLY A 82 -5.40 -6.28 0.78
N ALA A 83 -6.03 -5.39 0.02
CA ALA A 83 -5.44 -4.19 -0.57
C ALA A 83 -4.26 -4.53 -1.51
N PHE A 84 -3.40 -3.56 -1.76
CA PHE A 84 -2.20 -3.68 -2.60
C PHE A 84 -0.95 -3.10 -1.89
N TYR A 85 -0.90 -3.26 -0.58
CA TYR A 85 0.22 -2.79 0.26
C TYR A 85 0.85 -3.95 1.01
N ALA A 86 2.19 -3.99 1.02
CA ALA A 86 2.99 -4.77 1.94
C ALA A 86 3.45 -3.84 3.07
N PHE A 87 3.19 -4.21 4.32
CA PHE A 87 3.55 -3.44 5.51
C PHE A 87 4.59 -4.23 6.29
N ALA A 88 5.84 -3.89 6.07
CA ALA A 88 6.99 -4.65 6.55
C ALA A 88 7.59 -4.02 7.82
N ASP A 89 7.88 -4.83 8.80
CA ASP A 89 8.74 -4.49 9.91
C ASP A 89 10.18 -4.40 9.38
N VAL A 90 10.79 -3.24 9.54
CA VAL A 90 12.16 -2.92 9.13
C VAL A 90 13.02 -2.51 10.32
N SER A 91 12.57 -2.80 11.54
CA SER A 91 13.29 -2.45 12.77
C SER A 91 14.69 -3.04 12.83
N GLY A 92 14.91 -4.20 12.21
CA GLY A 92 16.23 -4.82 12.08
C GLY A 92 17.21 -4.08 11.15
N LEU A 93 16.74 -3.08 10.38
CA LEU A 93 17.58 -2.20 9.56
C LEU A 93 17.98 -0.91 10.31
N LEU A 94 17.35 -0.60 11.42
CA LEU A 94 17.62 0.63 12.16
C LEU A 94 18.91 0.51 13.00
N ASN A 95 19.57 1.65 13.19
CA ASN A 95 20.79 1.79 13.99
C ASN A 95 21.98 0.93 13.50
N ARG A 96 22.00 0.55 12.22
CA ARG A 96 23.12 -0.12 11.58
C ARG A 96 23.53 0.62 10.29
N PRO A 97 24.81 0.49 9.86
CA PRO A 97 25.25 1.06 8.59
C PRO A 97 24.54 0.38 7.40
N LEU A 98 24.06 1.18 6.46
CA LEU A 98 23.35 0.75 5.25
C LEU A 98 23.91 1.50 4.03
N GLY A 99 23.73 0.91 2.85
CA GLY A 99 24.19 1.49 1.59
C GLY A 99 25.70 1.60 1.48
N ALA A 100 26.18 2.08 0.33
CA ALA A 100 27.61 2.23 0.04
C ALA A 100 28.30 3.27 0.96
N ASN A 101 27.53 4.22 1.48
CA ASN A 101 28.03 5.29 2.32
C ASN A 101 28.05 4.92 3.82
N GLY A 102 27.51 3.78 4.21
CA GLY A 102 27.39 3.37 5.61
C GLY A 102 26.44 4.28 6.42
N SER A 103 25.45 4.87 5.78
CA SER A 103 24.48 5.75 6.43
C SER A 103 23.64 4.99 7.46
N VAL A 104 23.28 5.65 8.56
CA VAL A 104 22.54 5.03 9.68
C VAL A 104 21.20 5.74 9.85
N ALA A 105 20.11 4.98 9.75
CA ALA A 105 18.78 5.47 10.09
C ALA A 105 18.41 5.08 11.53
N THR A 106 17.82 6.02 12.28
CA THR A 106 17.34 5.79 13.65
C THR A 106 15.83 5.61 13.73
N SER A 107 15.13 5.92 12.62
CA SER A 107 13.67 5.80 12.49
C SER A 107 13.27 5.28 11.11
N SER A 108 12.06 4.75 10.97
CA SER A 108 11.54 4.35 9.67
C SER A 108 11.32 5.55 8.74
N ALA A 109 11.12 6.75 9.27
CA ALA A 109 11.05 7.96 8.48
C ALA A 109 12.40 8.32 7.83
N GLU A 110 13.49 8.25 8.58
CA GLU A 110 14.85 8.43 8.05
C GLU A 110 15.21 7.32 7.05
N LEU A 111 14.88 6.07 7.37
CA LEU A 111 15.11 4.94 6.49
C LEU A 111 14.36 5.09 5.14
N ALA A 112 13.11 5.57 5.17
CA ALA A 112 12.34 5.84 3.96
C ALA A 112 12.97 6.94 3.09
N ALA A 113 13.50 7.99 3.70
CA ALA A 113 14.20 9.06 2.99
C ALA A 113 15.49 8.55 2.35
N MET A 114 16.32 7.82 3.10
CA MET A 114 17.56 7.21 2.58
C MET A 114 17.29 6.24 1.44
N LEU A 115 16.26 5.39 1.57
CA LEU A 115 15.85 4.44 0.54
C LEU A 115 15.42 5.14 -0.75
N LEU A 116 14.74 6.28 -0.63
CA LEU A 116 14.36 7.10 -1.78
C LEU A 116 15.57 7.75 -2.44
N ASP A 117 16.44 8.37 -1.65
CA ASP A 117 17.56 9.16 -2.16
C ASP A 117 18.69 8.29 -2.73
N GLU A 118 19.00 7.18 -2.08
CA GLU A 118 20.15 6.34 -2.44
C GLU A 118 19.79 5.14 -3.31
N ALA A 119 18.63 4.50 -3.07
CA ALA A 119 18.19 3.33 -3.83
C ALA A 119 17.09 3.63 -4.86
N HIS A 120 16.54 4.85 -4.87
CA HIS A 120 15.42 5.28 -5.71
C HIS A 120 14.18 4.38 -5.58
N VAL A 121 13.89 3.97 -4.35
CA VAL A 121 12.71 3.19 -3.96
C VAL A 121 11.88 4.01 -2.99
N ALA A 122 10.64 4.31 -3.37
CA ALA A 122 9.71 5.05 -2.54
C ALA A 122 8.93 4.10 -1.61
N ALA A 123 8.92 4.39 -0.33
CA ALA A 123 8.10 3.72 0.69
C ALA A 123 7.50 4.76 1.64
N VAL A 124 6.39 4.43 2.28
CA VAL A 124 5.77 5.31 3.27
C VAL A 124 6.16 4.84 4.66
N PRO A 125 6.72 5.72 5.51
CA PRO A 125 7.12 5.34 6.86
C PRO A 125 5.90 5.00 7.73
N GLY A 126 6.08 4.02 8.60
CA GLY A 126 5.03 3.49 9.47
C GLY A 126 4.55 4.49 10.51
N GLU A 127 5.33 5.51 10.84
CA GLU A 127 4.94 6.62 11.73
C GLU A 127 3.66 7.31 11.24
N ALA A 128 3.46 7.41 9.92
CA ALA A 128 2.23 7.94 9.32
C ALA A 128 0.97 7.12 9.70
N PHE A 129 1.15 5.90 10.19
CA PHE A 129 0.10 4.95 10.58
C PHE A 129 0.16 4.59 12.07
N GLY A 130 0.97 5.29 12.88
CA GLY A 130 1.18 4.99 14.28
C GLY A 130 2.01 3.71 14.54
N ALA A 131 2.80 3.26 13.58
CA ALA A 131 3.61 2.06 13.63
C ALA A 131 5.09 2.36 13.30
N PRO A 132 5.86 3.00 14.20
CA PRO A 132 7.28 3.23 14.00
C PRO A 132 8.02 1.89 13.82
N GLY A 133 9.08 1.89 13.02
CA GLY A 133 9.83 0.67 12.66
C GLY A 133 9.25 -0.10 11.49
N TYR A 134 8.20 0.41 10.84
CA TYR A 134 7.59 -0.21 9.66
C TYR A 134 7.74 0.66 8.41
N LEU A 135 7.73 0.01 7.24
CA LEU A 135 7.59 0.67 5.93
C LEU A 135 6.41 0.06 5.16
N ARG A 136 5.64 0.92 4.52
CA ARG A 136 4.56 0.50 3.62
C ARG A 136 5.01 0.62 2.16
N PHE A 137 5.01 -0.49 1.46
CA PHE A 137 5.27 -0.60 0.03
C PHE A 137 3.97 -0.83 -0.73
N SER A 138 3.81 -0.18 -1.89
CA SER A 138 2.73 -0.49 -2.82
C SER A 138 3.21 -1.50 -3.85
N TYR A 139 2.42 -2.54 -4.12
CA TYR A 139 2.67 -3.45 -5.24
C TYR A 139 1.68 -3.24 -6.41
N ALA A 140 1.04 -2.07 -6.46
CA ALA A 140 0.25 -1.63 -7.62
C ALA A 140 1.15 -1.02 -8.71
N LEU A 141 2.10 -1.82 -9.20
CA LEU A 141 3.10 -1.47 -10.20
C LEU A 141 3.12 -2.52 -11.31
N ALA A 142 3.79 -2.25 -12.43
CA ALA A 142 4.14 -3.28 -13.40
C ALA A 142 5.12 -4.30 -12.77
N ASP A 143 5.09 -5.54 -13.23
CA ASP A 143 5.83 -6.64 -12.61
C ASP A 143 7.35 -6.42 -12.67
N ASP A 144 7.85 -5.88 -13.77
CA ASP A 144 9.26 -5.52 -13.98
C ASP A 144 9.71 -4.38 -13.03
N GLN A 145 8.86 -3.37 -12.86
CA GLN A 145 9.14 -2.26 -11.94
C GLN A 145 9.15 -2.72 -10.48
N LEU A 146 8.24 -3.63 -10.11
CA LEU A 146 8.21 -4.20 -8.77
C LEU A 146 9.48 -5.02 -8.50
N ALA A 147 9.86 -5.88 -9.44
CA ALA A 147 11.06 -6.69 -9.33
C ALA A 147 12.32 -5.83 -9.22
N GLU A 148 12.44 -4.79 -10.06
CA GLU A 148 13.57 -3.86 -10.03
C GLU A 148 13.63 -3.07 -8.71
N GLY A 149 12.50 -2.57 -8.21
CA GLY A 149 12.45 -1.87 -6.93
C GLY A 149 12.93 -2.75 -5.77
N MET A 150 12.49 -4.00 -5.73
CA MET A 150 12.94 -4.96 -4.69
C MET A 150 14.41 -5.32 -4.85
N ARG A 151 14.91 -5.48 -6.06
CA ARG A 151 16.33 -5.72 -6.34
C ARG A 151 17.20 -4.54 -5.84
N ARG A 152 16.77 -3.30 -6.09
CA ARG A 152 17.47 -2.10 -5.59
C ARG A 152 17.50 -2.04 -4.08
N PHE A 153 16.37 -2.29 -3.43
CA PHE A 153 16.29 -2.29 -1.98
C PHE A 153 17.24 -3.35 -1.38
N GLN A 154 17.17 -4.57 -1.89
CA GLN A 154 18.03 -5.67 -1.45
C GLN A 154 19.52 -5.36 -1.64
N ALA A 155 19.91 -4.85 -2.82
CA ALA A 155 21.28 -4.48 -3.12
C ALA A 155 21.79 -3.30 -2.28
N TRP A 156 20.90 -2.42 -1.85
CA TRP A 156 21.25 -1.27 -1.00
C TRP A 156 21.46 -1.68 0.46
N VAL A 157 20.71 -2.67 0.93
CA VAL A 157 20.89 -3.19 2.31
C VAL A 157 22.18 -4.01 2.44
N GLY A 158 22.63 -4.72 1.39
CA GLY A 158 23.86 -5.53 1.35
C GLY A 158 23.56 -7.00 1.30
#